data_a0ff8631cba9eb23a3439521f098a7de
#
_entry.id   a0ff8631cba9eb23a3439521f098a7de
#
_cell.length_a   1.000
_cell.length_b   1.000
_cell.length_c   1.000
_cell.angle_alpha   90.00
_cell.angle_beta   90.00
_cell.angle_gamma   90.00
#
_symmetry.space_group_name_H-M   'P 1'
#
loop_
_entity.id
_entity.type
_entity.pdbx_description
1 polymer ?
#
loop_
_entity_poly.entity_id
_entity_poly.type
_entity_poly.pdbx_seq_one_letter_code
_entity_poly.pdbx_strand_id
1 'polypeptide(L)'
;TRIIYVAESGPKNQRIKKLAIMDQDGAKTKYLTLGNELVLTPRFNPSNQMVTYLSYFRNLPRVYLLDIETGKQEVVGNFPGMTFAPRFSPDGQKIIMSFAKDGNSDIFTMDLKTRKVERITEHSSIDTSPSYSPDGKYICFNSDRSGLQQIYVMKSDGSNVKRITFGNGIYGTPVWSPRGDLIAFTKVRKGRFYIGVMRTDGSGERLLTENFYQEAPSWSPNGRVLVFYRETKAGSKGEGFSATLWSIDITGYNERKLTTKTDASDPSWSSLLSK
;
A
#
# COMPACT_ATOMS: atom_id res chain seq x y z
N THR A 1 -16.28 -8.57 -4.27
CA THR A 1 -14.99 -7.85 -4.13
C THR A 1 -13.85 -8.84 -4.14
N ARG A 2 -12.68 -8.40 -4.59
CA ARG A 2 -11.48 -9.21 -4.76
C ARG A 2 -10.32 -8.59 -4.00
N ILE A 3 -9.33 -9.42 -3.66
CA ILE A 3 -8.07 -9.00 -3.06
C ILE A 3 -6.95 -9.35 -4.04
N ILE A 4 -6.15 -8.36 -4.44
CA ILE A 4 -4.89 -8.58 -5.13
C ILE A 4 -3.75 -8.52 -4.12
N TYR A 5 -2.72 -9.35 -4.33
CA TYR A 5 -1.58 -9.44 -3.43
C TYR A 5 -0.33 -9.92 -4.18
N VAL A 6 0.81 -9.79 -3.53
CA VAL A 6 2.06 -10.40 -4.01
C VAL A 6 2.12 -11.83 -3.46
N ALA A 7 2.01 -12.81 -4.33
CA ALA A 7 2.22 -14.22 -4.02
C ALA A 7 3.70 -14.55 -4.10
N GLU A 8 4.25 -15.14 -3.04
CA GLU A 8 5.67 -15.45 -2.92
C GLU A 8 5.88 -16.97 -2.82
N SER A 9 6.76 -17.49 -3.65
CA SER A 9 7.10 -18.92 -3.70
C SER A 9 8.60 -19.14 -3.90
N GLY A 10 9.05 -20.39 -3.80
CA GLY A 10 10.45 -20.75 -3.98
C GLY A 10 11.30 -20.64 -2.69
N PRO A 11 12.56 -21.10 -2.74
CA PRO A 11 13.47 -21.10 -1.61
C PRO A 11 13.86 -19.67 -1.21
N LYS A 12 14.27 -19.49 0.06
CA LYS A 12 14.55 -18.18 0.68
C LYS A 12 15.46 -17.27 -0.16
N ASN A 13 16.45 -17.82 -0.83
CA ASN A 13 17.45 -17.08 -1.61
C ASN A 13 17.05 -16.87 -3.08
N GLN A 14 15.89 -17.40 -3.50
CA GLN A 14 15.38 -17.34 -4.88
C GLN A 14 13.86 -17.20 -4.86
N ARG A 15 13.35 -16.25 -4.08
CA ARG A 15 11.92 -15.97 -4.00
C ARG A 15 11.39 -15.45 -5.33
N ILE A 16 10.37 -16.11 -5.83
CA ILE A 16 9.60 -15.67 -7.00
C ILE A 16 8.38 -14.94 -6.50
N LYS A 17 8.19 -13.71 -6.94
CA LYS A 17 7.05 -12.87 -6.60
C LYS A 17 6.16 -12.69 -7.81
N LYS A 18 4.87 -12.98 -7.66
CA LYS A 18 3.86 -12.83 -8.72
C LYS A 18 2.66 -12.07 -8.19
N LEU A 19 2.01 -11.30 -9.04
CA LEU A 19 0.69 -10.76 -8.70
C LEU A 19 -0.34 -11.90 -8.75
N ALA A 20 -1.11 -12.02 -7.69
CA ALA A 20 -2.22 -12.94 -7.59
C ALA A 20 -3.48 -12.19 -7.15
N ILE A 21 -4.64 -12.67 -7.58
CA ILE A 21 -5.94 -12.15 -7.21
C ILE A 21 -6.81 -13.30 -6.71
N MET A 22 -7.64 -13.03 -5.70
CA MET A 22 -8.56 -14.00 -5.12
C MET A 22 -9.87 -13.30 -4.71
N ASP A 23 -10.91 -14.06 -4.48
CA ASP A 23 -12.12 -13.56 -3.82
C ASP A 23 -11.80 -13.23 -2.35
N GLN A 24 -12.63 -12.40 -1.70
CA GLN A 24 -12.41 -11.94 -0.32
C GLN A 24 -12.38 -13.05 0.73
N ASP A 25 -12.87 -14.25 0.40
CA ASP A 25 -12.86 -15.45 1.23
C ASP A 25 -11.63 -16.35 0.99
N GLY A 26 -10.73 -15.96 0.08
CA GLY A 26 -9.55 -16.71 -0.33
C GLY A 26 -9.78 -17.68 -1.51
N ALA A 27 -11.02 -17.77 -2.01
CA ALA A 27 -11.33 -18.64 -3.15
C ALA A 27 -10.88 -18.06 -4.50
N LYS A 28 -10.92 -18.89 -5.53
CA LYS A 28 -10.66 -18.54 -6.96
C LYS A 28 -9.35 -17.79 -7.20
N THR A 29 -8.27 -18.21 -6.53
CA THR A 29 -6.95 -17.63 -6.76
C THR A 29 -6.49 -17.79 -8.20
N LYS A 30 -6.15 -16.66 -8.86
CA LYS A 30 -5.56 -16.57 -10.20
C LYS A 30 -4.26 -15.76 -10.15
N TYR A 31 -3.21 -16.26 -10.81
CA TYR A 31 -1.99 -15.47 -11.02
C TYR A 31 -2.16 -14.54 -12.22
N LEU A 32 -1.76 -13.29 -12.08
CA LEU A 32 -1.90 -12.23 -13.09
C LEU A 32 -0.59 -11.96 -13.84
N THR A 33 0.55 -12.30 -13.23
CA THR A 33 1.86 -12.23 -13.88
C THR A 33 2.50 -13.60 -13.93
N LEU A 34 3.22 -13.88 -15.02
CA LEU A 34 3.81 -15.22 -15.29
C LEU A 34 5.34 -15.23 -15.16
N GLY A 35 5.98 -14.06 -15.24
CA GLY A 35 7.44 -13.91 -15.20
C GLY A 35 8.05 -14.14 -13.81
N ASN A 36 9.38 -14.03 -13.77
CA ASN A 36 10.17 -14.10 -12.53
C ASN A 36 10.62 -12.70 -12.08
N GLU A 37 10.07 -11.65 -12.68
CA GLU A 37 10.40 -10.28 -12.29
C GLU A 37 9.83 -9.99 -10.91
N LEU A 38 10.60 -9.26 -10.11
CA LEU A 38 10.14 -8.78 -8.82
C LEU A 38 8.95 -7.83 -9.00
N VAL A 39 7.81 -8.17 -8.44
CA VAL A 39 6.60 -7.34 -8.43
C VAL A 39 6.24 -6.95 -7.00
N LEU A 40 5.81 -5.72 -6.78
CA LEU A 40 5.53 -5.14 -5.46
C LEU A 40 4.33 -4.21 -5.50
N THR A 41 3.73 -3.99 -4.34
CA THR A 41 2.75 -2.94 -4.03
C THR A 41 1.61 -2.80 -5.05
N PRO A 42 0.89 -3.88 -5.40
CA PRO A 42 -0.26 -3.77 -6.30
C PRO A 42 -1.38 -2.94 -5.65
N ARG A 43 -2.04 -2.09 -6.44
CA ARG A 43 -3.18 -1.28 -5.99
C ARG A 43 -4.25 -1.21 -7.07
N PHE A 44 -5.51 -1.42 -6.66
CA PHE A 44 -6.65 -1.29 -7.55
C PHE A 44 -6.94 0.16 -7.91
N ASN A 45 -7.38 0.35 -9.15
CA ASN A 45 -8.08 1.55 -9.55
C ASN A 45 -9.48 1.55 -8.90
N PRO A 46 -9.92 2.67 -8.31
CA PRO A 46 -11.21 2.72 -7.62
C PRO A 46 -12.42 2.63 -8.56
N SER A 47 -12.27 2.89 -9.86
CA SER A 47 -13.37 3.04 -10.82
C SER A 47 -13.41 1.98 -11.93
N ASN A 48 -12.36 1.17 -12.09
CA ASN A 48 -12.29 0.15 -13.15
C ASN A 48 -11.45 -1.07 -12.75
N GLN A 49 -11.22 -2.00 -13.68
CA GLN A 49 -10.48 -3.24 -13.48
C GLN A 49 -8.95 -3.09 -13.65
N MET A 50 -8.44 -1.86 -13.59
CA MET A 50 -7.01 -1.61 -13.68
C MET A 50 -6.35 -1.77 -12.31
N VAL A 51 -5.11 -2.21 -12.34
CA VAL A 51 -4.21 -2.32 -11.19
C VAL A 51 -2.91 -1.61 -11.52
N THR A 52 -2.40 -0.78 -10.62
CA THR A 52 -1.03 -0.30 -10.68
C THR A 52 -0.14 -1.15 -9.79
N TYR A 53 1.09 -1.37 -10.21
CA TYR A 53 2.10 -2.08 -9.42
C TYR A 53 3.51 -1.65 -9.83
N LEU A 54 4.47 -1.96 -8.97
CA LEU A 54 5.88 -1.79 -9.25
C LEU A 54 6.47 -3.11 -9.76
N SER A 55 7.25 -3.07 -10.85
CA SER A 55 8.03 -4.21 -11.30
C SER A 55 9.49 -3.82 -11.58
N TYR A 56 10.39 -4.76 -11.30
CA TYR A 56 11.84 -4.63 -11.54
C TYR A 56 12.24 -5.42 -12.78
N PHE A 57 11.68 -5.06 -13.92
CA PHE A 57 12.09 -5.64 -15.19
C PHE A 57 13.50 -5.17 -15.56
N ARG A 58 14.41 -6.12 -15.80
CA ARG A 58 15.85 -5.86 -16.06
C ARG A 58 16.52 -5.03 -14.96
N ASN A 59 16.15 -5.27 -13.69
CA ASN A 59 16.65 -4.56 -12.50
C ASN A 59 16.34 -3.04 -12.48
N LEU A 60 15.41 -2.58 -13.29
CA LEU A 60 14.94 -1.19 -13.28
C LEU A 60 13.51 -1.12 -12.72
N PRO A 61 13.31 -0.39 -11.60
CA PRO A 61 11.98 -0.19 -11.04
C PRO A 61 11.13 0.65 -11.99
N ARG A 62 9.95 0.14 -12.34
CA ARG A 62 8.99 0.83 -13.20
C ARG A 62 7.58 0.64 -12.69
N VAL A 63 6.76 1.66 -12.87
CA VAL A 63 5.32 1.59 -12.59
C VAL A 63 4.61 1.02 -13.81
N TYR A 64 3.79 0.01 -13.57
CA TYR A 64 2.97 -0.66 -14.56
C TYR A 64 1.49 -0.45 -14.27
N LEU A 65 0.69 -0.43 -15.33
CA LEU A 65 -0.74 -0.68 -15.30
C LEU A 65 -1.00 -2.09 -15.85
N LEU A 66 -1.90 -2.79 -15.20
CA LEU A 66 -2.40 -4.09 -15.63
C LEU A 66 -3.92 -4.04 -15.67
N ASP A 67 -4.49 -4.34 -16.81
CA ASP A 67 -5.91 -4.64 -16.96
C ASP A 67 -6.12 -6.11 -16.60
N ILE A 68 -6.87 -6.37 -15.51
CA ILE A 68 -7.04 -7.73 -14.98
C ILE A 68 -8.00 -8.60 -15.80
N GLU A 69 -8.79 -8.02 -16.69
CA GLU A 69 -9.69 -8.76 -17.57
C GLU A 69 -8.98 -9.23 -18.82
N THR A 70 -8.25 -8.33 -19.47
CA THR A 70 -7.55 -8.60 -20.72
C THR A 70 -6.13 -9.13 -20.52
N GLY A 71 -5.53 -8.91 -19.34
CA GLY A 71 -4.13 -9.20 -19.06
C GLY A 71 -3.15 -8.23 -19.71
N LYS A 72 -3.63 -7.16 -20.37
CA LYS A 72 -2.79 -6.16 -21.00
C LYS A 72 -1.99 -5.38 -19.96
N GLN A 73 -0.69 -5.28 -20.18
CA GLN A 73 0.24 -4.54 -19.33
C GLN A 73 0.83 -3.35 -20.08
N GLU A 74 1.00 -2.24 -19.37
CA GLU A 74 1.57 -1.02 -19.90
C GLU A 74 2.53 -0.40 -18.86
N VAL A 75 3.72 0.01 -19.32
CA VAL A 75 4.65 0.83 -18.53
C VAL A 75 4.15 2.27 -18.55
N VAL A 76 3.87 2.85 -17.40
CA VAL A 76 3.34 4.23 -17.33
C VAL A 76 4.36 5.26 -16.91
N GLY A 77 5.49 4.84 -16.34
CA GLY A 77 6.55 5.75 -15.96
C GLY A 77 7.93 5.12 -16.08
N ASN A 78 8.85 5.83 -16.71
CA ASN A 78 10.27 5.53 -16.70
C ASN A 78 10.96 6.63 -15.90
N PHE A 79 10.91 6.51 -14.59
CA PHE A 79 11.49 7.50 -13.69
C PHE A 79 12.98 7.18 -13.48
N PRO A 80 13.87 8.19 -13.49
CA PRO A 80 15.32 7.99 -13.37
C PRO A 80 15.79 7.64 -11.95
N GLY A 81 14.89 7.35 -11.03
CA GLY A 81 15.16 6.96 -9.64
C GLY A 81 14.23 5.87 -9.15
N MET A 82 14.27 5.61 -7.85
CA MET A 82 13.40 4.60 -7.24
C MET A 82 12.00 5.16 -6.99
N THR A 83 11.01 4.49 -7.55
CA THR A 83 9.58 4.81 -7.34
C THR A 83 8.98 3.82 -6.34
N PHE A 84 8.14 4.30 -5.42
CA PHE A 84 7.53 3.47 -4.39
C PHE A 84 6.03 3.72 -4.29
N ALA A 85 5.30 2.67 -3.91
CA ALA A 85 3.91 2.68 -3.49
C ALA A 85 2.96 3.48 -4.42
N PRO A 86 2.92 3.19 -5.74
CA PRO A 86 2.00 3.88 -6.63
C PRO A 86 0.56 3.60 -6.23
N ARG A 87 -0.30 4.63 -6.22
CA ARG A 87 -1.74 4.55 -5.95
C ARG A 87 -2.51 5.41 -6.94
N PHE A 88 -3.74 5.03 -7.25
CA PHE A 88 -4.62 5.86 -8.06
C PHE A 88 -5.22 7.02 -7.24
N SER A 89 -5.52 8.12 -7.94
CA SER A 89 -6.46 9.13 -7.45
C SER A 89 -7.89 8.55 -7.38
N PRO A 90 -8.81 9.16 -6.60
CA PRO A 90 -10.17 8.64 -6.45
C PRO A 90 -10.96 8.56 -7.77
N ASP A 91 -10.68 9.43 -8.72
CA ASP A 91 -11.26 9.42 -10.07
C ASP A 91 -10.57 8.42 -11.02
N GLY A 92 -9.48 7.78 -10.57
CA GLY A 92 -8.71 6.82 -11.35
C GLY A 92 -7.89 7.42 -12.51
N GLN A 93 -7.79 8.75 -12.62
CA GLN A 93 -7.13 9.41 -13.77
C GLN A 93 -5.67 9.74 -13.52
N LYS A 94 -5.24 9.76 -12.25
CA LYS A 94 -3.85 10.04 -11.87
C LYS A 94 -3.27 8.89 -11.04
N ILE A 95 -1.95 8.80 -11.02
CA ILE A 95 -1.19 8.01 -10.05
C ILE A 95 -0.43 8.96 -9.15
N ILE A 96 -0.49 8.72 -7.85
CA ILE A 96 0.36 9.33 -6.84
C ILE A 96 1.39 8.32 -6.36
N MET A 97 2.63 8.75 -6.15
CA MET A 97 3.75 7.88 -5.80
C MET A 97 4.83 8.64 -5.06
N SER A 98 5.68 7.91 -4.37
CA SER A 98 6.95 8.45 -3.86
C SER A 98 8.04 8.20 -4.88
N PHE A 99 8.87 9.20 -5.10
CA PHE A 99 9.99 9.10 -6.02
C PHE A 99 11.26 9.58 -5.33
N ALA A 100 12.26 8.68 -5.28
CA ALA A 100 13.57 8.96 -4.66
C ALA A 100 14.57 9.37 -5.73
N LYS A 101 15.16 10.54 -5.55
CA LYS A 101 16.21 11.10 -6.39
C LYS A 101 17.24 11.81 -5.53
N ASP A 102 18.52 11.63 -5.84
CA ASP A 102 19.64 12.33 -5.19
C ASP A 102 19.67 12.22 -3.64
N GLY A 103 19.23 11.06 -3.13
CA GLY A 103 19.20 10.78 -1.69
C GLY A 103 17.99 11.31 -0.94
N ASN A 104 17.05 11.98 -1.62
CA ASN A 104 15.78 12.44 -1.07
C ASN A 104 14.60 11.72 -1.71
N SER A 105 13.45 11.71 -1.05
CA SER A 105 12.20 11.15 -1.56
C SER A 105 11.07 12.14 -1.36
N ASP A 106 10.39 12.47 -2.44
CA ASP A 106 9.22 13.35 -2.47
C ASP A 106 8.01 12.67 -3.09
N ILE A 107 6.86 13.31 -2.92
CA ILE A 107 5.60 12.85 -3.49
C ILE A 107 5.37 13.51 -4.84
N PHE A 108 5.03 12.70 -5.82
CA PHE A 108 4.72 13.10 -7.19
C PHE A 108 3.37 12.55 -7.62
N THR A 109 2.73 13.25 -8.53
CA THR A 109 1.57 12.76 -9.28
C THR A 109 1.88 12.65 -10.75
N MET A 110 1.22 11.75 -11.42
CA MET A 110 1.27 11.61 -12.88
C MET A 110 -0.15 11.48 -13.42
N ASP A 111 -0.49 12.32 -14.39
CA ASP A 111 -1.71 12.19 -15.16
C ASP A 111 -1.59 11.03 -16.16
N LEU A 112 -2.53 10.10 -16.14
CA LEU A 112 -2.44 8.87 -16.95
C LEU A 112 -2.69 9.10 -18.42
N LYS A 113 -3.42 10.15 -18.79
CA LYS A 113 -3.71 10.49 -20.19
C LYS A 113 -2.56 11.28 -20.83
N THR A 114 -2.10 12.32 -20.15
CA THR A 114 -1.07 13.24 -20.69
C THR A 114 0.35 12.81 -20.36
N ARG A 115 0.52 11.91 -19.39
CA ARG A 115 1.81 11.46 -18.80
C ARG A 115 2.59 12.59 -18.11
N LYS A 116 1.95 13.74 -17.88
CA LYS A 116 2.56 14.86 -17.17
C LYS A 116 2.81 14.46 -15.72
N VAL A 117 4.04 14.66 -15.24
CA VAL A 117 4.47 14.41 -13.87
C VAL A 117 4.58 15.74 -13.14
N GLU A 118 4.03 15.83 -11.94
CA GLU A 118 4.08 17.01 -11.08
C GLU A 118 4.62 16.62 -9.71
N ARG A 119 5.59 17.37 -9.20
CA ARG A 119 6.10 17.24 -7.83
C ARG A 119 5.13 17.92 -6.87
N ILE A 120 4.68 17.21 -5.84
CA ILE A 120 3.70 17.69 -4.86
C ILE A 120 4.38 18.15 -3.57
N THR A 121 5.43 17.45 -3.13
CA THR A 121 6.24 17.90 -1.99
C THR A 121 7.64 18.27 -2.42
N GLU A 122 8.20 19.30 -1.76
CA GLU A 122 9.57 19.76 -1.93
C GLU A 122 10.15 20.08 -0.55
N HIS A 123 10.77 19.07 0.06
CA HIS A 123 11.34 19.18 1.40
C HIS A 123 12.60 18.32 1.48
N SER A 124 13.54 18.67 2.35
CA SER A 124 14.77 17.89 2.59
C SER A 124 14.54 16.56 3.31
N SER A 125 13.33 16.34 3.81
CA SER A 125 12.91 15.12 4.49
C SER A 125 12.37 14.08 3.51
N ILE A 126 12.36 12.83 3.94
CA ILE A 126 11.87 11.69 3.17
C ILE A 126 10.34 11.64 3.27
N ASP A 127 9.65 12.02 2.19
CA ASP A 127 8.20 11.94 2.07
C ASP A 127 7.79 10.69 1.28
N THR A 128 6.98 9.80 1.89
CA THR A 128 6.64 8.50 1.30
C THR A 128 5.19 8.06 1.55
N SER A 129 4.79 6.99 0.86
CA SER A 129 3.51 6.28 1.06
C SER A 129 2.26 7.17 1.00
N PRO A 130 2.10 7.99 -0.05
CA PRO A 130 0.95 8.87 -0.17
C PRO A 130 -0.36 8.10 -0.40
N SER A 131 -1.45 8.64 0.14
CA SER A 131 -2.81 8.15 -0.09
C SER A 131 -3.80 9.32 -0.15
N TYR A 132 -4.59 9.40 -1.22
CA TYR A 132 -5.65 10.39 -1.35
C TYR A 132 -6.81 10.16 -0.39
N SER A 133 -7.45 11.23 0.05
CA SER A 133 -8.81 11.19 0.58
C SER A 133 -9.80 10.80 -0.53
N PRO A 134 -10.95 10.16 -0.22
CA PRO A 134 -11.89 9.70 -1.25
C PRO A 134 -12.53 10.83 -2.07
N ASP A 135 -12.55 12.05 -1.57
CA ASP A 135 -12.99 13.25 -2.29
C ASP A 135 -11.87 13.91 -3.12
N GLY A 136 -10.64 13.38 -3.07
CA GLY A 136 -9.48 13.88 -3.80
C GLY A 136 -8.90 15.20 -3.30
N LYS A 137 -9.42 15.78 -2.20
CA LYS A 137 -8.99 17.10 -1.74
C LYS A 137 -7.74 17.07 -0.87
N TYR A 138 -7.46 15.93 -0.24
CA TYR A 138 -6.33 15.79 0.69
C TYR A 138 -5.49 14.56 0.36
N ILE A 139 -4.27 14.58 0.85
CA ILE A 139 -3.31 13.48 0.79
C ILE A 139 -2.76 13.27 2.20
N CYS A 140 -2.81 12.02 2.70
CA CYS A 140 -2.01 11.62 3.87
C CYS A 140 -0.73 10.93 3.40
N PHE A 141 0.36 11.12 4.13
CA PHE A 141 1.67 10.59 3.77
C PHE A 141 2.58 10.46 4.99
N ASN A 142 3.67 9.73 4.83
CA ASN A 142 4.75 9.66 5.80
C ASN A 142 5.80 10.74 5.57
N SER A 143 6.34 11.28 6.65
CA SER A 143 7.51 12.16 6.60
C SER A 143 8.34 12.06 7.88
N ASP A 144 9.64 12.16 7.76
CA ASP A 144 10.58 12.25 8.88
C ASP A 144 10.99 13.69 9.23
N ARG A 145 10.29 14.70 8.68
CA ARG A 145 10.56 16.13 8.92
C ARG A 145 10.52 16.58 10.39
N SER A 146 10.01 15.75 11.27
CA SER A 146 10.01 15.97 12.73
C SER A 146 10.95 15.04 13.49
N GLY A 147 11.92 14.42 12.80
CA GLY A 147 12.92 13.50 13.32
C GLY A 147 12.60 12.03 13.04
N LEU A 148 11.52 11.49 13.63
CA LEU A 148 11.05 10.14 13.32
C LEU A 148 9.90 10.22 12.30
N GLN A 149 9.72 9.14 11.55
CA GLN A 149 8.60 9.04 10.60
C GLN A 149 7.26 9.17 11.30
N GLN A 150 6.46 10.12 10.83
CA GLN A 150 5.14 10.47 11.31
C GLN A 150 4.17 10.59 10.14
N ILE A 151 2.87 10.63 10.41
CA ILE A 151 1.85 10.85 9.39
C ILE A 151 1.51 12.33 9.33
N TYR A 152 1.47 12.82 8.11
CA TYR A 152 1.09 14.18 7.76
C TYR A 152 -0.12 14.16 6.82
N VAL A 153 -0.86 15.23 6.82
CA VAL A 153 -1.94 15.51 5.88
C VAL A 153 -1.68 16.85 5.21
N MET A 154 -1.93 16.92 3.92
CA MET A 154 -1.83 18.15 3.12
C MET A 154 -3.02 18.24 2.16
N LYS A 155 -3.25 19.39 1.55
CA LYS A 155 -4.14 19.49 0.40
C LYS A 155 -3.53 18.77 -0.81
N SER A 156 -4.37 18.38 -1.77
CA SER A 156 -3.92 17.65 -2.96
C SER A 156 -2.98 18.46 -3.88
N ASP A 157 -2.93 19.78 -3.70
CA ASP A 157 -1.98 20.68 -4.37
C ASP A 157 -0.62 20.80 -3.64
N GLY A 158 -0.40 20.06 -2.54
CA GLY A 158 0.79 20.10 -1.71
C GLY A 158 0.79 21.18 -0.61
N SER A 159 -0.21 22.04 -0.57
CA SER A 159 -0.30 23.11 0.44
C SER A 159 -0.83 22.60 1.80
N ASN A 160 -0.68 23.41 2.85
CA ASN A 160 -1.20 23.17 4.19
C ASN A 160 -0.76 21.84 4.83
N VAL A 161 0.52 21.51 4.72
CA VAL A 161 1.11 20.33 5.34
C VAL A 161 1.01 20.40 6.87
N LYS A 162 0.35 19.40 7.48
CA LYS A 162 0.15 19.31 8.94
C LYS A 162 0.51 17.91 9.43
N ARG A 163 1.30 17.83 10.51
CA ARG A 163 1.51 16.59 11.25
C ARG A 163 0.22 16.24 12.02
N ILE A 164 -0.16 14.96 11.98
CA ILE A 164 -1.35 14.46 12.68
C ILE A 164 -1.04 13.36 13.71
N THR A 165 0.20 12.85 13.77
CA THR A 165 0.63 11.87 14.77
C THR A 165 1.68 12.44 15.71
N PHE A 166 1.48 12.27 17.03
CA PHE A 166 2.35 12.82 18.09
C PHE A 166 2.73 11.77 19.14
N GLY A 167 2.25 10.54 18.99
CA GLY A 167 2.54 9.43 19.90
C GLY A 167 3.95 8.89 19.78
N ASN A 168 4.38 8.16 20.80
CA ASN A 168 5.68 7.49 20.78
C ASN A 168 5.70 6.38 19.73
N GLY A 169 6.78 6.33 18.93
CA GLY A 169 7.02 5.33 17.90
C GLY A 169 7.09 5.93 16.50
N ILE A 170 7.25 5.03 15.53
CA ILE A 170 7.32 5.32 14.11
C ILE A 170 5.96 4.99 13.52
N TYR A 171 5.40 5.88 12.71
CA TYR A 171 4.17 5.66 11.97
C TYR A 171 4.48 5.51 10.50
N GLY A 172 3.81 4.56 9.84
CA GLY A 172 4.07 4.21 8.44
C GLY A 172 2.84 3.81 7.67
N THR A 173 2.97 3.74 6.34
CA THR A 173 1.98 3.22 5.39
C THR A 173 0.54 3.72 5.62
N PRO A 174 0.31 5.04 5.73
CA PRO A 174 -1.03 5.56 5.94
C PRO A 174 -1.92 5.29 4.72
N VAL A 175 -3.17 4.91 4.98
CA VAL A 175 -4.18 4.69 3.93
C VAL A 175 -5.50 5.31 4.36
N TRP A 176 -6.00 6.23 3.55
CA TRP A 176 -7.28 6.88 3.81
C TRP A 176 -8.45 5.90 3.62
N SER A 177 -9.40 5.92 4.55
CA SER A 177 -10.64 5.14 4.47
C SER A 177 -11.48 5.56 3.27
N PRO A 178 -12.13 4.63 2.54
CA PRO A 178 -13.06 4.98 1.47
C PRO A 178 -14.29 5.78 1.97
N ARG A 179 -14.54 5.79 3.29
CA ARG A 179 -15.58 6.60 3.92
C ARG A 179 -15.14 8.04 4.22
N GLY A 180 -13.84 8.33 4.15
CA GLY A 180 -13.27 9.64 4.41
C GLY A 180 -13.07 9.99 5.89
N ASP A 181 -13.48 9.14 6.81
CA ASP A 181 -13.54 9.39 8.25
C ASP A 181 -12.30 8.97 9.03
N LEU A 182 -11.54 8.00 8.51
CA LEU A 182 -10.41 7.40 9.20
C LEU A 182 -9.17 7.30 8.29
N ILE A 183 -8.00 7.18 8.92
CA ILE A 183 -6.73 6.79 8.30
C ILE A 183 -6.27 5.51 9.01
N ALA A 184 -6.02 4.43 8.25
CA ALA A 184 -5.33 3.24 8.74
C ALA A 184 -3.83 3.42 8.61
N PHE A 185 -3.06 2.83 9.49
CA PHE A 185 -1.61 2.98 9.51
C PHE A 185 -0.91 1.77 10.13
N THR A 186 0.37 1.63 9.86
CA THR A 186 1.30 0.79 10.61
C THR A 186 2.01 1.64 11.67
N LYS A 187 2.13 1.15 12.89
CA LYS A 187 2.92 1.78 13.95
C LYS A 187 3.96 0.81 14.47
N VAL A 188 5.18 1.30 14.66
CA VAL A 188 6.26 0.53 15.28
C VAL A 188 6.63 1.18 16.61
N ARG A 189 6.55 0.43 17.69
CA ARG A 189 6.89 0.87 19.04
C ARG A 189 7.53 -0.28 19.83
N LYS A 190 8.68 -0.04 20.44
CA LYS A 190 9.42 -1.02 21.25
C LYS A 190 9.63 -2.37 20.54
N GLY A 191 9.96 -2.34 19.23
CA GLY A 191 10.19 -3.53 18.41
C GLY A 191 8.93 -4.35 18.06
N ARG A 192 7.74 -3.80 18.31
CA ARG A 192 6.44 -4.41 17.94
C ARG A 192 5.75 -3.58 16.88
N PHE A 193 5.07 -4.26 15.99
CA PHE A 193 4.30 -3.67 14.91
C PHE A 193 2.80 -3.74 15.23
N TYR A 194 2.11 -2.67 14.92
CA TYR A 194 0.68 -2.50 15.15
C TYR A 194 0.01 -2.07 13.85
N ILE A 195 -1.16 -2.62 13.57
CA ILE A 195 -2.11 -2.00 12.64
C ILE A 195 -3.08 -1.18 13.47
N GLY A 196 -3.26 0.08 13.11
CA GLY A 196 -4.12 1.01 13.81
C GLY A 196 -4.98 1.85 12.88
N VAL A 197 -5.93 2.53 13.47
CA VAL A 197 -6.79 3.54 12.83
C VAL A 197 -6.89 4.78 13.70
N MET A 198 -7.06 5.94 13.07
CA MET A 198 -7.29 7.22 13.74
C MET A 198 -8.22 8.08 12.88
N ARG A 199 -8.79 9.14 13.47
CA ARG A 199 -9.49 10.15 12.68
C ARG A 199 -8.52 10.93 11.81
N THR A 200 -9.04 11.62 10.81
CA THR A 200 -8.23 12.35 9.81
C THR A 200 -7.49 13.56 10.39
N ASP A 201 -7.86 14.01 11.57
CA ASP A 201 -7.15 15.03 12.37
C ASP A 201 -6.09 14.45 13.32
N GLY A 202 -5.94 13.12 13.36
CA GLY A 202 -5.02 12.38 14.22
C GLY A 202 -5.62 12.00 15.59
N SER A 203 -6.81 12.46 15.92
CA SER A 203 -7.48 12.11 17.18
C SER A 203 -8.03 10.68 17.17
N GLY A 204 -8.30 10.14 18.35
CA GLY A 204 -8.95 8.84 18.50
C GLY A 204 -8.11 7.67 17.96
N GLU A 205 -6.78 7.71 18.09
CA GLU A 205 -5.89 6.60 17.74
C GLU A 205 -6.31 5.33 18.47
N ARG A 206 -6.47 4.25 17.72
CA ARG A 206 -6.71 2.90 18.23
C ARG A 206 -5.78 1.92 17.53
N LEU A 207 -5.04 1.16 18.32
CA LEU A 207 -4.23 0.04 17.85
C LEU A 207 -5.12 -1.20 17.86
N LEU A 208 -5.37 -1.77 16.68
CA LEU A 208 -6.30 -2.88 16.50
C LEU A 208 -5.65 -4.23 16.77
N THR A 209 -4.36 -4.36 16.41
CA THR A 209 -3.62 -5.62 16.52
C THR A 209 -2.13 -5.36 16.74
N GLU A 210 -1.46 -6.30 17.42
CA GLU A 210 -0.03 -6.29 17.71
C GLU A 210 0.63 -7.56 17.20
N ASN A 211 1.81 -7.45 16.56
CA ASN A 211 2.58 -8.61 16.15
C ASN A 211 4.09 -8.30 16.10
N PHE A 212 4.91 -9.34 15.86
CA PHE A 212 6.34 -9.21 15.60
C PHE A 212 6.61 -8.38 14.33
N TYR A 213 5.91 -8.68 13.24
CA TYR A 213 5.93 -7.92 12.00
C TYR A 213 4.56 -7.99 11.32
N GLN A 214 4.00 -6.85 11.01
CA GLN A 214 2.78 -6.70 10.22
C GLN A 214 2.73 -5.32 9.60
N GLU A 215 2.21 -5.22 8.37
CA GLU A 215 2.28 -3.98 7.60
C GLU A 215 1.24 -3.91 6.46
N ALA A 216 1.24 -2.77 5.77
CA ALA A 216 0.51 -2.49 4.54
C ALA A 216 -1.00 -2.72 4.66
N PRO A 217 -1.69 -1.99 5.57
CA PRO A 217 -3.14 -2.07 5.65
C PRO A 217 -3.81 -1.60 4.37
N SER A 218 -4.90 -2.28 3.98
CA SER A 218 -5.77 -1.90 2.88
C SER A 218 -7.22 -2.05 3.30
N TRP A 219 -8.05 -1.08 2.96
CA TRP A 219 -9.45 -1.02 3.33
C TRP A 219 -10.33 -1.92 2.46
N SER A 220 -11.30 -2.58 3.07
CA SER A 220 -12.49 -3.06 2.36
C SER A 220 -13.29 -1.87 1.81
N PRO A 221 -14.04 -2.04 0.70
CA PRO A 221 -14.74 -0.92 0.06
C PRO A 221 -15.81 -0.25 0.94
N ASN A 222 -16.34 -0.95 1.94
CA ASN A 222 -17.27 -0.39 2.91
C ASN A 222 -16.60 0.33 4.10
N GLY A 223 -15.24 0.34 4.15
CA GLY A 223 -14.47 0.98 5.22
C GLY A 223 -14.61 0.35 6.60
N ARG A 224 -14.98 -0.94 6.69
CA ARG A 224 -15.19 -1.64 7.97
C ARG A 224 -14.14 -2.68 8.31
N VAL A 225 -13.42 -3.18 7.32
CA VAL A 225 -12.42 -4.24 7.50
C VAL A 225 -11.12 -3.78 6.88
N LEU A 226 -10.01 -4.10 7.55
CA LEU A 226 -8.67 -3.97 7.01
C LEU A 226 -8.13 -5.33 6.64
N VAL A 227 -7.43 -5.42 5.51
CA VAL A 227 -6.55 -6.52 5.15
C VAL A 227 -5.10 -6.03 5.23
N PHE A 228 -4.22 -6.86 5.75
CA PHE A 228 -2.79 -6.57 5.93
C PHE A 228 -2.00 -7.87 5.89
N TYR A 229 -0.67 -7.81 5.88
CA TYR A 229 0.13 -9.02 5.97
C TYR A 229 0.95 -9.09 7.24
N ARG A 230 1.29 -10.30 7.64
CA ARG A 230 2.16 -10.64 8.77
C ARG A 230 3.27 -11.55 8.32
N GLU A 231 4.45 -11.33 8.88
CA GLU A 231 5.54 -12.30 8.80
C GLU A 231 5.68 -13.03 10.14
N THR A 232 5.88 -14.34 10.07
CA THR A 232 6.27 -15.14 11.21
C THR A 232 7.78 -15.12 11.37
N LYS A 233 8.27 -15.17 12.62
CA LYS A 233 9.70 -15.40 12.88
C LYS A 233 10.12 -16.74 12.28
N ALA A 234 11.33 -16.79 11.71
CA ALA A 234 11.98 -18.06 11.38
C ALA A 234 12.01 -18.94 12.64
N GLY A 235 11.53 -20.17 12.53
CA GLY A 235 11.63 -21.15 13.60
C GLY A 235 13.10 -21.43 13.95
N SER A 236 13.35 -21.98 15.13
CA SER A 236 14.69 -22.34 15.62
C SER A 236 15.47 -23.31 14.71
N LYS A 237 14.78 -23.95 13.76
CA LYS A 237 15.33 -24.87 12.75
C LYS A 237 15.66 -24.21 11.41
N GLY A 238 15.66 -22.86 11.32
CA GLY A 238 15.96 -22.16 10.07
C GLY A 238 14.81 -22.19 9.06
N GLU A 239 13.60 -22.59 9.47
CA GLU A 239 12.38 -22.45 8.69
C GLU A 239 12.21 -20.95 8.39
N GLY A 240 12.13 -20.60 7.11
CA GLY A 240 12.17 -19.21 6.63
C GLY A 240 10.97 -18.41 7.11
N PHE A 241 11.06 -17.08 7.01
CA PHE A 241 9.92 -16.19 7.21
C PHE A 241 8.77 -16.61 6.29
N SER A 242 7.58 -16.75 6.85
CA SER A 242 6.34 -16.98 6.09
C SER A 242 5.48 -15.73 6.19
N ALA A 243 5.14 -15.16 5.05
CA ALA A 243 4.23 -14.03 4.97
C ALA A 243 2.80 -14.52 4.72
N THR A 244 1.85 -14.02 5.50
CA THR A 244 0.43 -14.43 5.42
C THR A 244 -0.49 -13.22 5.49
N LEU A 245 -1.64 -13.29 4.79
CA LEU A 245 -2.65 -12.25 4.83
C LEU A 245 -3.59 -12.44 6.00
N TRP A 246 -3.97 -11.34 6.60
CA TRP A 246 -4.89 -11.25 7.73
C TRP A 246 -5.92 -10.17 7.49
N SER A 247 -7.09 -10.33 8.06
CA SER A 247 -8.11 -9.28 8.10
C SER A 247 -8.58 -9.04 9.53
N ILE A 248 -8.99 -7.79 9.81
CA ILE A 248 -9.53 -7.39 11.11
C ILE A 248 -10.63 -6.32 10.91
N ASP A 249 -11.68 -6.39 11.70
CA ASP A 249 -12.69 -5.34 11.76
C ASP A 249 -12.10 -4.07 12.44
N ILE A 250 -12.55 -2.89 12.04
CA ILE A 250 -12.10 -1.61 12.64
C ILE A 250 -12.44 -1.48 14.13
N THR A 251 -13.28 -2.33 14.66
CA THR A 251 -13.53 -2.44 16.09
C THR A 251 -12.42 -3.16 16.86
N GLY A 252 -11.50 -3.83 16.16
CA GLY A 252 -10.44 -4.66 16.73
C GLY A 252 -10.86 -6.13 16.96
N TYR A 253 -12.06 -6.50 16.55
CA TYR A 253 -12.56 -7.87 16.61
C TYR A 253 -12.52 -8.59 15.26
N ASN A 254 -12.86 -9.89 15.27
CA ASN A 254 -12.95 -10.73 14.08
C ASN A 254 -11.64 -10.80 13.28
N GLU A 255 -10.52 -10.79 13.97
CA GLU A 255 -9.23 -11.03 13.35
C GLU A 255 -9.18 -12.45 12.80
N ARG A 256 -8.83 -12.60 11.51
CA ARG A 256 -8.72 -13.90 10.88
C ARG A 256 -7.61 -13.95 9.82
N LYS A 257 -6.99 -15.09 9.69
CA LYS A 257 -6.07 -15.41 8.59
C LYS A 257 -6.87 -15.67 7.32
N LEU A 258 -6.41 -15.10 6.20
CA LEU A 258 -6.93 -15.42 4.88
C LEU A 258 -6.11 -16.56 4.27
N THR A 259 -6.78 -17.55 3.70
CA THR A 259 -6.11 -18.69 3.07
C THR A 259 -5.53 -18.28 1.73
N THR A 260 -4.21 -18.45 1.58
CA THR A 260 -3.48 -18.28 0.32
C THR A 260 -2.72 -19.54 -0.03
N LYS A 261 -2.50 -19.80 -1.33
CA LYS A 261 -1.77 -21.01 -1.80
C LYS A 261 -0.27 -20.93 -1.54
N THR A 262 0.27 -19.73 -1.35
CA THR A 262 1.68 -19.44 -1.15
C THR A 262 1.82 -18.42 -0.04
N ASP A 263 3.04 -18.06 0.33
CA ASP A 263 3.29 -16.84 1.10
C ASP A 263 2.69 -15.65 0.36
N ALA A 264 2.24 -14.64 1.10
CA ALA A 264 1.50 -13.51 0.55
C ALA A 264 1.78 -12.21 1.30
N SER A 265 2.07 -11.14 0.54
CA SER A 265 2.33 -9.78 1.06
C SER A 265 1.60 -8.69 0.25
N ASP A 266 1.69 -7.44 0.69
CA ASP A 266 1.19 -6.24 0.00
C ASP A 266 -0.27 -6.32 -0.49
N PRO A 267 -1.24 -6.70 0.33
CA PRO A 267 -2.61 -6.84 -0.13
C PRO A 267 -3.25 -5.51 -0.52
N SER A 268 -4.13 -5.55 -1.51
CA SER A 268 -5.01 -4.44 -1.86
C SER A 268 -6.41 -4.96 -2.13
N TRP A 269 -7.40 -4.34 -1.53
CA TRP A 269 -8.80 -4.69 -1.72
C TRP A 269 -9.42 -3.89 -2.87
N SER A 270 -10.18 -4.54 -3.74
CA SER A 270 -10.89 -3.86 -4.84
C SER A 270 -12.05 -3.02 -4.30
N SER A 271 -12.39 -1.94 -5.02
CA SER A 271 -13.67 -1.26 -4.84
C SER A 271 -14.85 -2.18 -5.21
N LEU A 272 -16.06 -1.78 -4.84
CA LEU A 272 -17.29 -2.33 -5.41
C LEU A 272 -17.42 -1.76 -6.82
N LEU A 273 -17.13 -2.57 -7.82
CA LEU A 273 -17.43 -2.20 -9.20
C LEU A 273 -18.92 -2.51 -9.45
N SER A 274 -19.63 -1.54 -9.99
CA SER A 274 -20.95 -1.80 -10.58
C SER A 274 -20.82 -2.86 -11.67
N LYS A 275 -21.72 -3.82 -11.68
CA LYS A 275 -21.82 -4.84 -12.74
C LYS A 275 -22.13 -4.17 -14.07
#